data_06e8f27226d320861d4ea1ec0c08a264
#
_entry.id   06e8f27226d320861d4ea1ec0c08a264
#
_cell.length_a   1.000
_cell.length_b   1.000
_cell.length_c   1.000
_cell.angle_alpha   90.00
_cell.angle_beta   90.00
_cell.angle_gamma   90.00
#
_symmetry.space_group_name_H-M   'P 1'
#
loop_
_entity.id
_entity.type
_entity.pdbx_description
1 polymer ?
#
loop_
_entity_poly.entity_id
_entity_poly.type
_entity_poly.pdbx_seq_one_letter_code
_entity_poly.pdbx_strand_id
1 'polypeptide(L)'
;VSLELLKFYKQNGCEVIIYGIESGSKKMLEVMEKKVKLEQNINALKWTYEAGLPTIVQLILAMPGEDDKTIEETIQFLKETLDFYPENFRRLLSYKISINYAQALPGTPLYEHAREKGFIPTDIDGEEKYLDFISDKDAYSNEHFINYTQQPLLKVLSWRYKINWNLWRAHAKKNLNIKFSFFRTFYAIMIYIINGIFK
;
A
#
# COMPACT_ATOMS: atom_id res chain seq x y z
N VAL A 1 -19.26 0.22 4.56
CA VAL A 1 -20.01 0.04 3.28
C VAL A 1 -20.87 -1.21 3.34
N SER A 2 -21.90 -1.32 2.48
CA SER A 2 -22.72 -2.51 2.27
C SER A 2 -22.82 -2.81 0.77
N LEU A 3 -23.17 -4.05 0.42
CA LEU A 3 -23.34 -4.43 -0.98
C LEU A 3 -24.43 -3.61 -1.68
N GLU A 4 -25.53 -3.31 -0.98
CA GLU A 4 -26.63 -2.49 -1.52
C GLU A 4 -26.17 -1.07 -1.86
N LEU A 5 -25.42 -0.43 -0.94
CA LEU A 5 -24.85 0.90 -1.17
C LEU A 5 -23.90 0.92 -2.37
N LEU A 6 -23.07 -0.11 -2.51
CA LEU A 6 -22.13 -0.21 -3.62
C LEU A 6 -22.84 -0.43 -4.97
N LYS A 7 -23.92 -1.23 -4.99
CA LYS A 7 -24.76 -1.37 -6.18
C LYS A 7 -25.45 -0.06 -6.54
N PHE A 8 -25.93 0.68 -5.55
CA PHE A 8 -26.49 2.03 -5.76
C PHE A 8 -25.45 2.99 -6.38
N TYR A 9 -24.23 3.01 -5.85
CA TYR A 9 -23.14 3.82 -6.44
C TYR A 9 -22.88 3.44 -7.88
N LYS A 10 -22.80 2.13 -8.19
CA LYS A 10 -22.59 1.67 -9.56
C LYS A 10 -23.68 2.11 -10.51
N GLN A 11 -24.94 2.02 -10.11
CA GLN A 11 -26.11 2.43 -10.91
C GLN A 11 -26.14 3.95 -11.16
N ASN A 12 -25.53 4.74 -10.26
CA ASN A 12 -25.45 6.19 -10.36
C ASN A 12 -24.13 6.73 -10.92
N GLY A 13 -23.39 5.90 -11.67
CA GLY A 13 -22.24 6.35 -12.43
C GLY A 13 -20.90 6.28 -11.69
N CYS A 14 -20.82 5.67 -10.52
CA CYS A 14 -19.54 5.42 -9.88
C CYS A 14 -18.70 4.44 -10.71
N GLU A 15 -17.47 4.81 -11.02
CA GLU A 15 -16.57 4.03 -11.85
C GLU A 15 -15.55 3.24 -11.04
N VAL A 16 -15.11 3.76 -9.88
CA VAL A 16 -14.07 3.15 -9.03
C VAL A 16 -14.26 3.54 -7.58
N ILE A 17 -13.92 2.63 -6.66
CA ILE A 17 -13.84 2.91 -5.23
C ILE A 17 -12.38 2.85 -4.78
N ILE A 18 -11.93 3.87 -4.08
CA ILE A 18 -10.60 3.92 -3.47
C ILE A 18 -10.73 3.65 -1.97
N TYR A 19 -10.00 2.66 -1.48
CA TYR A 19 -9.98 2.31 -0.06
C TYR A 19 -8.62 2.58 0.56
N GLY A 20 -8.60 3.39 1.62
CA GLY A 20 -7.47 3.49 2.54
C GLY A 20 -7.42 2.26 3.45
N ILE A 21 -6.95 1.14 2.94
CA ILE A 21 -6.77 -0.10 3.71
C ILE A 21 -5.58 0.04 4.65
N GLU A 22 -4.57 0.75 4.23
CA GLU A 22 -3.30 1.10 4.86
C GLU A 22 -2.38 -0.10 5.11
N SER A 23 -2.88 -1.19 5.68
CA SER A 23 -2.13 -2.42 5.92
C SER A 23 -3.04 -3.66 5.99
N GLY A 24 -2.50 -4.81 5.64
CA GLY A 24 -3.11 -6.12 5.89
C GLY A 24 -2.71 -6.73 7.23
N SER A 25 -1.92 -6.03 8.03
CA SER A 25 -1.50 -6.47 9.37
C SER A 25 -2.39 -5.87 10.45
N LYS A 26 -2.94 -6.72 11.33
CA LYS A 26 -3.71 -6.26 12.50
C LYS A 26 -2.87 -5.35 13.39
N LYS A 27 -1.62 -5.72 13.66
CA LYS A 27 -0.67 -4.91 14.43
C LYS A 27 -0.53 -3.50 13.83
N MET A 28 -0.38 -3.40 12.52
CA MET A 28 -0.20 -2.10 11.89
C MET A 28 -1.49 -1.28 11.88
N LEU A 29 -2.65 -1.89 11.71
CA LEU A 29 -3.93 -1.19 11.83
C LEU A 29 -4.13 -0.62 13.24
N GLU A 30 -3.68 -1.33 14.28
CA GLU A 30 -3.70 -0.83 15.68
C GLU A 30 -2.72 0.33 15.87
N VAL A 31 -1.47 0.22 15.37
CA VAL A 31 -0.47 1.30 15.42
C VAL A 31 -0.96 2.58 14.71
N MET A 32 -1.68 2.41 13.59
CA MET A 32 -2.27 3.52 12.84
C MET A 32 -3.59 4.02 13.42
N GLU A 33 -4.03 3.47 14.55
CA GLU A 33 -5.33 3.76 15.18
C GLU A 33 -6.52 3.62 14.22
N LYS A 34 -6.40 2.74 13.22
CA LYS A 34 -7.50 2.43 12.31
C LYS A 34 -8.57 1.63 13.07
N LYS A 35 -9.71 2.26 13.32
CA LYS A 35 -10.85 1.65 14.04
C LYS A 35 -11.64 0.68 13.14
N VAL A 36 -10.91 -0.15 12.37
CA VAL A 36 -11.49 -1.19 11.50
C VAL A 36 -10.83 -2.52 11.75
N LYS A 37 -11.62 -3.58 11.64
CA LYS A 37 -11.12 -4.96 11.69
C LYS A 37 -10.73 -5.41 10.28
N LEU A 38 -9.75 -6.30 10.18
CA LEU A 38 -9.28 -6.83 8.89
C LEU A 38 -10.41 -7.47 8.08
N GLU A 39 -11.32 -8.17 8.76
CA GLU A 39 -12.50 -8.80 8.14
C GLU A 39 -13.45 -7.77 7.50
N GLN A 40 -13.54 -6.56 8.05
CA GLN A 40 -14.34 -5.49 7.45
C GLN A 40 -13.71 -4.99 6.15
N ASN A 41 -12.38 -4.91 6.08
CA ASN A 41 -11.65 -4.58 4.87
C ASN A 41 -11.85 -5.65 3.79
N ILE A 42 -11.76 -6.94 4.16
CA ILE A 42 -12.00 -8.06 3.24
C ILE A 42 -13.43 -8.00 2.70
N ASN A 43 -14.42 -7.81 3.56
CA ASN A 43 -15.83 -7.73 3.16
C ASN A 43 -16.10 -6.52 2.25
N ALA A 44 -15.51 -5.35 2.56
CA ALA A 44 -15.64 -4.16 1.72
C ALA A 44 -15.12 -4.41 0.30
N LEU A 45 -13.95 -5.03 0.15
CA LEU A 45 -13.39 -5.39 -1.15
C LEU A 45 -14.27 -6.41 -1.88
N LYS A 46 -14.70 -7.48 -1.19
CA LYS A 46 -15.58 -8.51 -1.75
C LYS A 46 -16.87 -7.91 -2.28
N TRP A 47 -17.60 -7.13 -1.47
CA TRP A 47 -18.86 -6.51 -1.89
C TRP A 47 -18.70 -5.53 -3.03
N THR A 48 -17.56 -4.82 -3.09
CA THR A 48 -17.29 -3.90 -4.18
C THR A 48 -17.14 -4.63 -5.51
N TYR A 49 -16.46 -5.78 -5.50
CA TYR A 49 -16.35 -6.62 -6.70
C TYR A 49 -17.67 -7.29 -7.08
N GLU A 50 -18.45 -7.74 -6.11
CA GLU A 50 -19.80 -8.26 -6.33
C GLU A 50 -20.74 -7.19 -6.93
N ALA A 51 -20.54 -5.92 -6.57
CA ALA A 51 -21.28 -4.79 -7.17
C ALA A 51 -20.77 -4.42 -8.58
N GLY A 52 -19.71 -5.06 -9.09
CA GLY A 52 -19.11 -4.76 -10.40
C GLY A 52 -18.29 -3.48 -10.43
N LEU A 53 -17.76 -3.03 -9.28
CA LEU A 53 -16.90 -1.86 -9.16
C LEU A 53 -15.44 -2.29 -9.01
N PRO A 54 -14.50 -1.71 -9.80
CA PRO A 54 -13.08 -1.84 -9.54
C PRO A 54 -12.68 -1.06 -8.27
N THR A 55 -11.57 -1.47 -7.66
CA THR A 55 -11.02 -0.80 -6.47
C THR A 55 -9.57 -0.39 -6.66
N ILE A 56 -9.18 0.68 -5.95
CA ILE A 56 -7.78 1.00 -5.69
C ILE A 56 -7.56 0.82 -4.18
N VAL A 57 -6.62 -0.03 -3.82
CA VAL A 57 -6.21 -0.27 -2.44
C VAL A 57 -5.01 0.61 -2.13
N GLN A 58 -5.17 1.53 -1.19
CA GLN A 58 -4.07 2.34 -0.70
C GLN A 58 -3.44 1.70 0.51
N LEU A 59 -2.11 1.64 0.52
CA LEU A 59 -1.27 1.14 1.60
C LEU A 59 -0.30 2.22 2.06
N ILE A 60 0.08 2.17 3.34
CA ILE A 60 1.10 3.02 3.93
C ILE A 60 2.22 2.13 4.46
N LEU A 61 3.46 2.45 4.10
CA LEU A 61 4.69 1.83 4.59
C LEU A 61 5.51 2.79 5.44
N ALA A 62 6.51 2.27 6.10
CA ALA A 62 7.47 2.96 6.96
C ALA A 62 6.89 3.51 8.26
N MET A 63 5.78 2.94 8.75
CA MET A 63 5.20 3.26 10.06
C MET A 63 6.06 2.70 11.22
N PRO A 64 6.00 3.32 12.41
CA PRO A 64 6.65 2.78 13.59
C PRO A 64 6.25 1.33 13.87
N GLY A 65 7.23 0.47 14.17
CA GLY A 65 7.00 -0.94 14.50
C GLY A 65 6.69 -1.85 13.31
N GLU A 66 6.74 -1.35 12.07
CA GLU A 66 6.60 -2.16 10.87
C GLU A 66 7.86 -3.02 10.65
N ASP A 67 7.68 -4.25 10.20
CA ASP A 67 8.73 -5.25 10.02
C ASP A 67 8.37 -6.25 8.89
N ASP A 68 9.27 -7.19 8.60
CA ASP A 68 9.05 -8.19 7.55
C ASP A 68 7.81 -9.05 7.79
N LYS A 69 7.44 -9.29 9.04
CA LYS A 69 6.25 -10.07 9.39
C LYS A 69 4.98 -9.33 9.03
N THR A 70 4.89 -8.04 9.38
CA THR A 70 3.73 -7.21 9.05
C THR A 70 3.58 -7.00 7.54
N ILE A 71 4.71 -6.91 6.82
CA ILE A 71 4.72 -6.88 5.35
C ILE A 71 4.22 -8.20 4.74
N GLU A 72 4.62 -9.34 5.30
CA GLU A 72 4.14 -10.64 4.82
C GLU A 72 2.64 -10.82 5.09
N GLU A 73 2.14 -10.37 6.25
CA GLU A 73 0.70 -10.33 6.57
C GLU A 73 -0.06 -9.48 5.53
N THR A 74 0.48 -8.32 5.17
CA THR A 74 -0.10 -7.46 4.12
C THR A 74 -0.09 -8.14 2.74
N ILE A 75 1.00 -8.81 2.37
CA ILE A 75 1.09 -9.58 1.13
C ILE A 75 0.04 -10.70 1.12
N GLN A 76 -0.14 -11.41 2.23
CA GLN A 76 -1.12 -12.49 2.33
C GLN A 76 -2.55 -11.96 2.19
N PHE A 77 -2.89 -10.87 2.91
CA PHE A 77 -4.17 -10.18 2.77
C PHE A 77 -4.46 -9.81 1.30
N LEU A 78 -3.48 -9.22 0.61
CA LEU A 78 -3.63 -8.83 -0.79
C LEU A 78 -3.81 -10.04 -1.71
N LYS A 79 -3.11 -11.15 -1.47
CA LYS A 79 -3.27 -12.40 -2.23
C LYS A 79 -4.67 -13.00 -2.03
N GLU A 80 -5.20 -12.98 -0.83
CA GLU A 80 -6.55 -13.45 -0.51
C GLU A 80 -7.61 -12.59 -1.20
N THR A 81 -7.43 -11.27 -1.20
CA THR A 81 -8.37 -10.35 -1.86
C THR A 81 -8.29 -10.38 -3.39
N LEU A 82 -7.19 -10.85 -4.00
CA LEU A 82 -7.11 -11.04 -5.43
C LEU A 82 -8.16 -12.03 -5.97
N ASP A 83 -8.65 -12.94 -5.14
CA ASP A 83 -9.67 -13.90 -5.53
C ASP A 83 -11.03 -13.27 -5.82
N PHE A 84 -11.27 -12.11 -5.28
CA PHE A 84 -12.50 -11.35 -5.48
C PHE A 84 -12.53 -10.57 -6.80
N TYR A 85 -11.38 -10.42 -7.49
CA TYR A 85 -11.32 -9.66 -8.74
C TYR A 85 -11.96 -10.43 -9.90
N PRO A 86 -12.99 -9.88 -10.57
CA PRO A 86 -13.48 -10.42 -11.83
C PRO A 86 -12.38 -10.51 -12.89
N GLU A 87 -12.48 -11.48 -13.79
CA GLU A 87 -11.41 -11.74 -14.79
C GLU A 87 -11.09 -10.54 -15.68
N ASN A 88 -12.09 -9.77 -16.05
CA ASN A 88 -11.96 -8.56 -16.86
C ASN A 88 -11.16 -7.44 -16.18
N PHE A 89 -11.15 -7.39 -14.84
CA PHE A 89 -10.35 -6.42 -14.08
C PHE A 89 -8.93 -6.88 -13.78
N ARG A 90 -8.62 -8.16 -14.00
CA ARG A 90 -7.34 -8.77 -13.65
C ARG A 90 -6.15 -8.24 -14.45
N ARG A 91 -6.38 -7.64 -15.62
CA ARG A 91 -5.34 -7.05 -16.47
C ARG A 91 -4.75 -5.75 -15.90
N LEU A 92 -5.40 -5.13 -14.93
CA LEU A 92 -5.06 -3.79 -14.42
C LEU A 92 -4.46 -3.80 -13.00
N LEU A 93 -3.75 -4.85 -12.63
CA LEU A 93 -3.23 -5.02 -11.26
C LEU A 93 -2.28 -3.89 -10.81
N SER A 94 -1.49 -3.35 -11.72
CA SER A 94 -0.59 -2.22 -11.44
C SER A 94 -1.32 -0.94 -11.05
N TYR A 95 -2.60 -0.79 -11.43
CA TYR A 95 -3.41 0.38 -11.09
C TYR A 95 -4.28 0.19 -9.84
N LYS A 96 -4.25 -0.99 -9.22
CA LYS A 96 -5.16 -1.34 -8.11
C LYS A 96 -4.55 -1.18 -6.74
N ILE A 97 -3.26 -0.93 -6.65
CA ILE A 97 -2.55 -0.77 -5.38
C ILE A 97 -1.69 0.49 -5.49
N SER A 98 -1.98 1.43 -4.60
CA SER A 98 -1.13 2.60 -4.35
C SER A 98 -0.39 2.37 -3.04
N ILE A 99 0.92 2.39 -3.07
CA ILE A 99 1.77 2.21 -1.90
C ILE A 99 2.46 3.52 -1.61
N ASN A 100 2.07 4.15 -0.51
CA ASN A 100 2.63 5.40 -0.04
C ASN A 100 3.54 5.16 1.16
N TYR A 101 4.41 6.12 1.46
CA TYR A 101 5.17 6.14 2.71
C TYR A 101 4.49 7.04 3.73
N ALA A 102 4.62 6.68 5.01
CA ALA A 102 4.06 7.44 6.10
C ALA A 102 4.63 8.87 6.13
N GLN A 103 3.74 9.85 6.24
CA GLN A 103 4.09 11.25 6.42
C GLN A 103 3.54 11.72 7.77
N ALA A 104 4.40 12.27 8.60
CA ALA A 104 4.03 12.81 9.90
C ALA A 104 3.46 14.23 9.72
N LEU A 105 2.16 14.32 9.52
CA LEU A 105 1.48 15.60 9.35
C LEU A 105 1.22 16.27 10.72
N PRO A 106 1.41 17.59 10.83
CA PRO A 106 1.13 18.33 12.06
C PRO A 106 -0.26 18.00 12.65
N GLY A 107 -0.31 17.82 13.96
CA GLY A 107 -1.55 17.46 14.66
C GLY A 107 -1.91 15.97 14.63
N THR A 108 -1.05 15.11 14.07
CA THR A 108 -1.25 13.66 14.10
C THR A 108 -0.37 13.00 15.19
N PRO A 109 -0.78 11.82 15.73
CA PRO A 109 0.05 11.08 16.68
C PRO A 109 1.44 10.72 16.11
N LEU A 110 1.52 10.44 14.79
CA LEU A 110 2.79 10.17 14.12
C LEU A 110 3.72 11.40 14.13
N TYR A 111 3.17 12.60 14.02
CA TYR A 111 3.95 13.85 14.10
C TYR A 111 4.57 14.05 15.48
N GLU A 112 3.78 13.85 16.54
CA GLU A 112 4.30 13.93 17.91
C GLU A 112 5.35 12.86 18.17
N HIS A 113 5.10 11.62 17.74
CA HIS A 113 6.09 10.56 17.82
C HIS A 113 7.40 10.91 17.08
N ALA A 114 7.29 11.51 15.89
CA ALA A 114 8.46 11.90 15.10
C ALA A 114 9.28 13.01 15.78
N ARG A 115 8.62 13.96 16.44
CA ARG A 115 9.27 14.99 17.26
C ARG A 115 9.96 14.41 18.49
N GLU A 116 9.27 13.55 19.23
CA GLU A 116 9.82 12.85 20.41
C GLU A 116 11.05 12.02 20.07
N LYS A 117 11.08 11.41 18.90
CA LYS A 117 12.20 10.60 18.43
C LYS A 117 13.31 11.40 17.73
N GLY A 118 13.15 12.71 17.59
CA GLY A 118 14.13 13.59 16.94
C GLY A 118 14.18 13.45 15.42
N PHE A 119 13.16 12.86 14.78
CA PHE A 119 13.04 12.83 13.32
C PHE A 119 12.65 14.20 12.77
N ILE A 120 11.91 14.98 13.55
CA ILE A 120 11.52 16.35 13.27
C ILE A 120 12.17 17.22 14.32
N PRO A 121 12.98 18.25 13.95
CA PRO A 121 13.54 19.20 14.88
C PRO A 121 12.43 19.96 15.63
N THR A 122 12.72 20.36 16.85
CA THR A 122 11.74 21.09 17.71
C THR A 122 11.90 22.60 17.67
N ASP A 123 12.96 23.10 17.02
CA ASP A 123 13.15 24.50 16.75
C ASP A 123 12.35 24.96 15.51
N ILE A 124 12.02 26.23 15.44
CA ILE A 124 11.16 26.81 14.40
C ILE A 124 11.75 26.56 13.00
N ASP A 125 13.04 26.82 12.82
CA ASP A 125 13.70 26.69 11.51
C ASP A 125 13.72 25.23 11.02
N GLY A 126 13.89 24.30 11.94
CA GLY A 126 13.90 22.86 11.63
C GLY A 126 12.52 22.34 11.32
N GLU A 127 11.49 22.81 12.03
CA GLU A 127 10.10 22.45 11.75
C GLU A 127 9.63 23.03 10.41
N GLU A 128 9.99 24.25 10.07
CA GLU A 128 9.69 24.88 8.79
C GLU A 128 10.32 24.08 7.64
N LYS A 129 11.62 23.73 7.75
CA LYS A 129 12.28 22.86 6.77
C LYS A 129 11.61 21.50 6.61
N TYR A 130 11.11 20.92 7.70
CA TYR A 130 10.36 19.67 7.63
C TYR A 130 9.03 19.85 6.88
N LEU A 131 8.29 20.92 7.15
CA LEU A 131 7.03 21.24 6.47
C LEU A 131 7.25 21.47 4.97
N ASP A 132 8.30 22.20 4.61
CA ASP A 132 8.71 22.34 3.21
C ASP A 132 9.06 20.99 2.57
N PHE A 133 9.81 20.15 3.28
CA PHE A 133 10.18 18.82 2.82
C PHE A 133 8.98 17.94 2.51
N ILE A 134 7.89 18.00 3.30
CA ILE A 134 6.68 17.19 3.07
C ILE A 134 5.70 17.84 2.12
N SER A 135 5.69 19.19 1.97
CA SER A 135 4.72 19.92 1.15
C SER A 135 4.95 19.72 -0.35
N ASP A 136 6.21 19.66 -0.77
CA ASP A 136 6.60 19.52 -2.17
C ASP A 136 6.66 18.08 -2.67
N LYS A 137 6.34 17.11 -1.80
CA LYS A 137 6.60 15.70 -2.08
C LYS A 137 5.34 14.85 -2.05
N ASP A 138 5.20 14.06 -3.09
CA ASP A 138 4.20 12.99 -3.11
C ASP A 138 4.61 11.89 -2.12
N ALA A 139 3.68 11.48 -1.25
CA ALA A 139 3.85 10.33 -0.35
C ALA A 139 4.23 9.02 -1.09
N TYR A 140 4.08 9.00 -2.40
CA TYR A 140 4.53 7.91 -3.26
C TYR A 140 6.05 7.94 -3.51
N SER A 141 6.74 9.06 -3.30
CA SER A 141 8.17 9.20 -3.58
C SER A 141 9.04 8.31 -2.68
N ASN A 142 10.02 7.64 -3.28
CA ASN A 142 11.04 6.88 -2.56
C ASN A 142 12.16 7.77 -1.97
N GLU A 143 12.26 9.01 -2.44
CA GLU A 143 13.37 9.91 -2.13
C GLU A 143 13.06 10.79 -0.92
N HIS A 144 11.78 10.93 -0.57
CA HIS A 144 11.30 11.94 0.35
C HIS A 144 10.36 11.36 1.41
N PHE A 145 10.84 10.37 2.15
CA PHE A 145 10.12 9.89 3.33
C PHE A 145 11.09 9.70 4.51
N ILE A 146 10.54 9.76 5.71
CA ILE A 146 11.28 9.43 6.93
C ILE A 146 11.01 7.96 7.26
N ASN A 147 12.06 7.23 7.52
CA ASN A 147 11.95 5.85 7.98
C ASN A 147 11.66 5.81 9.48
N TYR A 148 10.38 5.73 9.87
CA TYR A 148 9.96 5.62 11.25
C TYR A 148 10.11 4.19 11.81
N THR A 149 10.47 3.22 10.97
CA THR A 149 10.75 1.86 11.41
C THR A 149 12.14 1.78 12.04
N GLN A 150 12.41 0.78 12.82
CA GLN A 150 13.77 0.48 13.30
C GLN A 150 14.54 -0.42 12.31
N GLN A 151 14.07 -0.54 11.07
CA GLN A 151 14.66 -1.38 10.04
C GLN A 151 15.62 -0.58 9.15
N PRO A 152 16.65 -1.23 8.58
CA PRO A 152 17.55 -0.57 7.62
C PRO A 152 16.80 0.03 6.44
N LEU A 153 17.18 1.23 6.00
CA LEU A 153 16.51 1.97 4.92
C LEU A 153 16.33 1.14 3.64
N LEU A 154 17.39 0.47 3.18
CA LEU A 154 17.33 -0.38 1.99
C LEU A 154 16.29 -1.51 2.11
N LYS A 155 16.12 -2.03 3.31
CA LYS A 155 15.10 -3.05 3.60
C LYS A 155 13.69 -2.47 3.47
N VAL A 156 13.44 -1.29 4.05
CA VAL A 156 12.15 -0.59 3.95
C VAL A 156 11.83 -0.28 2.49
N LEU A 157 12.78 0.25 1.73
CA LEU A 157 12.63 0.49 0.30
C LEU A 157 12.31 -0.79 -0.49
N SER A 158 12.89 -1.92 -0.10
CA SER A 158 12.64 -3.21 -0.76
C SER A 158 11.21 -3.74 -0.56
N TRP A 159 10.50 -3.33 0.50
CA TRP A 159 9.15 -3.82 0.81
C TRP A 159 8.12 -3.48 -0.25
N ARG A 160 8.17 -2.28 -0.83
CA ARG A 160 7.31 -1.90 -1.96
C ARG A 160 7.48 -2.86 -3.14
N TYR A 161 8.73 -3.16 -3.48
CA TYR A 161 9.05 -4.11 -4.55
C TYR A 161 8.62 -5.54 -4.18
N LYS A 162 8.84 -5.96 -2.94
CA LYS A 162 8.42 -7.26 -2.42
C LYS A 162 6.90 -7.44 -2.53
N ILE A 163 6.11 -6.45 -2.14
CA ILE A 163 4.65 -6.48 -2.26
C ILE A 163 4.24 -6.63 -3.72
N ASN A 164 4.66 -5.68 -4.57
CA ASN A 164 4.29 -5.66 -5.98
C ASN A 164 4.70 -6.95 -6.71
N TRP A 165 5.90 -7.45 -6.44
CA TRP A 165 6.40 -8.70 -7.02
C TRP A 165 5.56 -9.91 -6.63
N ASN A 166 5.23 -10.05 -5.35
CA ASN A 166 4.40 -11.15 -4.87
C ASN A 166 3.01 -11.14 -5.48
N LEU A 167 2.41 -9.97 -5.63
CA LEU A 167 1.09 -9.81 -6.25
C LEU A 167 1.12 -10.11 -7.74
N TRP A 168 2.11 -9.56 -8.46
CA TRP A 168 2.30 -9.86 -9.86
C TRP A 168 2.50 -11.36 -10.10
N ARG A 169 3.32 -12.01 -9.28
CA ARG A 169 3.57 -13.45 -9.36
C ARG A 169 2.30 -14.28 -9.09
N ALA A 170 1.52 -13.92 -8.07
CA ALA A 170 0.26 -14.58 -7.76
C ALA A 170 -0.74 -14.42 -8.90
N HIS A 171 -0.87 -13.21 -9.45
CA HIS A 171 -1.71 -12.92 -10.59
C HIS A 171 -1.29 -13.69 -11.85
N ALA A 172 -0.02 -13.66 -12.19
CA ALA A 172 0.50 -14.33 -13.37
C ALA A 172 0.32 -15.86 -13.28
N LYS A 173 0.54 -16.45 -12.11
CA LYS A 173 0.29 -17.88 -11.87
C LYS A 173 -1.18 -18.24 -12.08
N LYS A 174 -2.11 -17.42 -11.56
CA LYS A 174 -3.55 -17.71 -11.57
C LYS A 174 -4.19 -17.46 -12.94
N ASN A 175 -3.81 -16.37 -13.61
CA ASN A 175 -4.55 -15.87 -14.78
C ASN A 175 -3.85 -16.09 -16.12
N LEU A 176 -2.53 -16.18 -16.13
CA LEU A 176 -1.75 -16.33 -17.35
C LEU A 176 -1.21 -17.75 -17.55
N ASN A 177 -1.47 -18.63 -16.58
CA ASN A 177 -0.96 -20.01 -16.57
C ASN A 177 0.57 -20.09 -16.83
N ILE A 178 1.29 -19.04 -16.42
CA ILE A 178 2.72 -18.93 -16.63
C ILE A 178 3.42 -19.81 -15.60
N LYS A 179 4.02 -20.91 -16.06
CA LYS A 179 5.01 -21.63 -15.28
C LYS A 179 6.27 -20.79 -15.23
N PHE A 180 6.58 -20.23 -14.05
CA PHE A 180 7.79 -19.44 -13.85
C PHE A 180 9.03 -20.32 -14.00
N SER A 181 9.74 -20.22 -15.15
CA SER A 181 11.10 -20.68 -15.23
C SER A 181 12.01 -19.63 -14.57
N PHE A 182 13.08 -20.06 -13.92
CA PHE A 182 14.06 -19.23 -13.24
C PHE A 182 14.55 -18.04 -14.11
N PHE A 183 14.82 -18.26 -15.38
CA PHE A 183 15.29 -17.23 -16.32
C PHE A 183 14.23 -16.17 -16.66
N ARG A 184 12.98 -16.54 -16.84
CA ARG A 184 11.88 -15.56 -17.08
C ARG A 184 11.59 -14.71 -15.85
N THR A 185 11.71 -15.31 -14.66
CA THR A 185 11.57 -14.60 -13.39
C THR A 185 12.68 -13.58 -13.22
N PHE A 186 13.92 -13.93 -13.48
CA PHE A 186 15.08 -13.05 -13.42
C PHE A 186 14.96 -11.87 -14.41
N TYR A 187 14.57 -12.14 -15.65
CA TYR A 187 14.39 -11.12 -16.69
C TYR A 187 13.26 -10.13 -16.32
N ALA A 188 12.14 -10.61 -15.79
CA ALA A 188 11.05 -9.76 -15.36
C ALA A 188 11.43 -8.87 -14.15
N ILE A 189 12.23 -9.40 -13.21
CA ILE A 189 12.79 -8.62 -12.09
C ILE A 189 13.72 -7.53 -12.62
N MET A 190 14.63 -7.84 -13.54
CA MET A 190 15.54 -6.89 -14.15
C MET A 190 14.79 -5.74 -14.83
N ILE A 191 13.79 -6.04 -15.66
CA ILE A 191 12.97 -5.01 -16.32
C ILE A 191 12.23 -4.16 -15.30
N TYR A 192 11.69 -4.77 -14.25
CA TYR A 192 10.95 -4.05 -13.21
C TYR A 192 11.85 -3.09 -12.42
N ILE A 193 13.06 -3.55 -12.06
CA ILE A 193 14.08 -2.73 -11.38
C ILE A 193 14.53 -1.59 -12.30
N ILE A 194 14.85 -1.87 -13.57
CA ILE A 194 15.29 -0.87 -14.54
C ILE A 194 14.21 0.21 -14.74
N ASN A 195 12.94 -0.18 -14.92
CA ASN A 195 11.84 0.76 -15.07
C ASN A 195 11.52 1.55 -13.79
N GLY A 196 11.91 1.04 -12.62
CA GLY A 196 11.77 1.74 -11.34
C GLY A 196 12.91 2.72 -11.02
N ILE A 197 14.09 2.52 -11.64
CA ILE A 197 15.27 3.39 -11.46
C ILE A 197 15.22 4.60 -12.43
N PHE A 198 14.55 4.45 -13.59
CA PHE A 198 14.51 5.48 -14.64
C PHE A 198 13.14 6.23 -14.70
N LYS A 199 12.33 6.14 -13.68
CA LYS A 199 11.16 6.99 -13.46
C LYS A 199 11.39 7.85 -12.24
#